data_9919af93525da9bec0de3c39e00ff4fc
#
_entry.id   9919af93525da9bec0de3c39e00ff4fc
#
_cell.length_a   1.000
_cell.length_b   1.000
_cell.length_c   1.000
_cell.angle_alpha   90.00
_cell.angle_beta   90.00
_cell.angle_gamma   90.00
#
_symmetry.space_group_name_H-M   'P 1'
#
loop_
_entity.id
_entity.type
_entity.pdbx_description
1 polymer ?
#
loop_
_entity_poly.entity_id
_entity_poly.type
_entity_poly.pdbx_seq_one_letter_code
_entity_poly.pdbx_strand_id
1 'polypeptide(L)'
;MAYEIPEKGDFIILTFDPQSGHEQKGRRPALVVSNKLFNKATGLAIVCPVTNTNRNIPFHVCIPACASLTGYVMVEQVKSIDYKSRKIKFVEKANDHTVSEVLGILDACIYQEAH
;
A
#
# COMPACT_ATOMS: atom_id res chain seq x y z
N MET A 1 13.94 -5.01 -17.82
CA MET A 1 13.26 -6.11 -17.13
C MET A 1 11.95 -5.64 -16.55
N ALA A 2 10.94 -6.41 -16.76
CA ALA A 2 9.63 -6.07 -16.23
C ALA A 2 9.56 -6.32 -14.73
N TYR A 3 8.87 -5.46 -14.03
CA TYR A 3 8.60 -5.61 -12.63
C TYR A 3 7.46 -6.63 -12.48
N GLU A 4 7.73 -7.77 -11.89
CA GLU A 4 6.77 -8.85 -11.89
C GLU A 4 6.15 -9.15 -10.56
N ILE A 5 6.96 -9.25 -9.51
CA ILE A 5 6.46 -9.63 -8.20
C ILE A 5 6.71 -8.50 -7.22
N PRO A 6 5.65 -7.91 -6.64
CA PRO A 6 5.85 -6.85 -5.67
C PRO A 6 6.51 -7.37 -4.40
N GLU A 7 7.20 -6.48 -3.71
CA GLU A 7 7.96 -6.81 -2.53
C GLU A 7 7.56 -5.86 -1.41
N LYS A 8 7.55 -6.36 -0.19
CA LYS A 8 7.22 -5.52 0.96
C LYS A 8 8.08 -4.26 0.96
N GLY A 9 7.43 -3.12 1.13
CA GLY A 9 8.11 -1.84 1.13
C GLY A 9 8.10 -1.14 -0.21
N ASP A 10 7.63 -1.79 -1.26
CA ASP A 10 7.54 -1.14 -2.57
C ASP A 10 6.35 -0.20 -2.61
N PHE A 11 6.58 1.04 -3.07
CA PHE A 11 5.48 1.86 -3.55
C PHE A 11 5.22 1.49 -4.99
N ILE A 12 3.97 1.19 -5.29
CA ILE A 12 3.55 0.83 -6.65
C ILE A 12 2.37 1.69 -7.06
N ILE A 13 2.15 1.78 -8.36
CA ILE A 13 0.92 2.37 -8.90
C ILE A 13 0.13 1.23 -9.51
N LEU A 14 -1.16 1.21 -9.25
CA LEU A 14 -2.01 0.14 -9.75
C LEU A 14 -3.42 0.64 -10.00
N THR A 15 -4.17 -0.12 -10.77
CA THR A 15 -5.58 0.10 -10.98
C THR A 15 -6.32 -0.58 -9.85
N PHE A 16 -6.98 0.19 -8.98
CA PHE A 16 -7.60 -0.42 -7.83
C PHE A 16 -8.86 -1.18 -8.21
N ASP A 17 -9.96 -0.59 -8.30
CA ASP A 17 -11.17 -1.33 -8.54
C ASP A 17 -11.91 -0.69 -9.70
N PRO A 18 -11.79 -1.26 -10.89
CA PRO A 18 -12.44 -0.66 -12.04
C PRO A 18 -13.96 -0.70 -11.95
N GLN A 19 -14.50 -1.43 -10.99
CA GLN A 19 -15.94 -1.54 -10.86
C GLN A 19 -16.54 -0.67 -9.79
N SER A 20 -15.77 0.10 -9.10
CA SER A 20 -16.34 0.92 -8.03
C SER A 20 -16.97 2.19 -8.54
N GLY A 21 -17.49 2.15 -9.71
CA GLY A 21 -18.23 3.27 -10.25
C GLY A 21 -17.31 4.39 -10.65
N HIS A 22 -17.71 5.60 -10.32
CA HIS A 22 -16.95 6.76 -10.76
C HIS A 22 -15.92 7.22 -9.77
N GLU A 23 -15.74 6.51 -8.70
CA GLU A 23 -14.75 6.89 -7.77
C GLU A 23 -13.42 6.41 -8.13
N GLN A 24 -12.65 6.03 -8.15
CA GLN A 24 -11.34 5.47 -8.31
C GLN A 24 -11.08 4.99 -9.71
N LYS A 25 -11.41 5.80 -10.66
CA LYS A 25 -11.25 5.33 -12.02
C LYS A 25 -9.83 5.26 -12.49
N GLY A 26 -8.96 5.93 -11.88
CA GLY A 26 -7.59 5.98 -12.37
C GLY A 26 -6.69 5.04 -11.62
N ARG A 27 -5.43 5.18 -11.91
CA ARG A 27 -4.39 4.44 -11.23
C ARG A 27 -3.99 5.23 -10.00
N ARG A 28 -3.66 4.51 -8.94
CA ARG A 28 -3.34 5.13 -7.65
C ARG A 28 -2.13 4.47 -7.03
N PRO A 29 -1.39 5.22 -6.23
CA PRO A 29 -0.26 4.61 -5.52
C PRO A 29 -0.72 3.81 -4.31
N ALA A 30 0.09 2.83 -3.95
CA ALA A 30 -0.11 2.03 -2.75
C ALA A 30 1.22 1.54 -2.24
N LEU A 31 1.26 1.22 -0.96
CA LEU A 31 2.43 0.61 -0.34
C LEU A 31 2.18 -0.89 -0.19
N VAL A 32 3.10 -1.70 -0.67
CA VAL A 32 3.03 -3.15 -0.51
C VAL A 32 3.50 -3.50 0.90
N VAL A 33 2.66 -4.23 1.64
CA VAL A 33 3.00 -4.59 3.02
C VAL A 33 3.22 -6.08 3.21
N SER A 34 2.89 -6.90 2.22
CA SER A 34 3.16 -8.34 2.28
C SER A 34 4.50 -8.66 1.63
N ASN A 35 5.16 -9.69 2.14
CA ASN A 35 6.50 -10.03 1.66
C ASN A 35 6.44 -10.74 0.31
N LYS A 36 7.59 -10.77 -0.36
CA LYS A 36 7.69 -11.31 -1.71
C LYS A 36 7.34 -12.79 -1.78
N LEU A 37 7.72 -13.55 -0.75
CA LEU A 37 7.42 -14.99 -0.73
C LEU A 37 5.91 -15.22 -0.75
N PHE A 38 5.18 -14.50 0.10
CA PHE A 38 3.72 -14.59 0.11
C PHE A 38 3.15 -14.17 -1.24
N ASN A 39 3.66 -13.06 -1.79
CA ASN A 39 3.13 -12.52 -3.02
C ASN A 39 3.34 -13.48 -4.19
N LYS A 40 4.53 -14.10 -4.23
CA LYS A 40 4.83 -15.06 -5.29
C LYS A 40 3.98 -16.33 -5.15
N ALA A 41 3.82 -16.80 -3.92
CA ALA A 41 3.10 -18.06 -3.69
C ALA A 41 1.61 -17.94 -3.99
N THR A 42 1.03 -16.79 -3.75
CA THR A 42 -0.42 -16.63 -3.88
C THR A 42 -0.86 -15.90 -5.14
N GLY A 43 0.02 -15.15 -5.79
CA GLY A 43 -0.38 -14.24 -6.87
C GLY A 43 -1.09 -13.01 -6.38
N LEU A 44 -1.12 -12.80 -5.07
CA LEU A 44 -1.76 -11.66 -4.44
C LEU A 44 -0.72 -10.81 -3.73
N ALA A 45 -1.05 -9.56 -3.47
CA ALA A 45 -0.25 -8.71 -2.61
C ALA A 45 -1.19 -7.94 -1.69
N ILE A 46 -0.75 -7.77 -0.45
CA ILE A 46 -1.51 -6.97 0.52
C ILE A 46 -0.95 -5.56 0.45
N VAL A 47 -1.81 -4.59 0.21
CA VAL A 47 -1.38 -3.22 -0.02
C VAL A 47 -2.22 -2.24 0.79
N CYS A 48 -1.63 -1.07 1.06
CA CYS A 48 -2.33 0.05 1.68
C CYS A 48 -2.35 1.20 0.68
N PRO A 49 -3.52 1.69 0.29
CA PRO A 49 -3.59 2.80 -0.68
C PRO A 49 -3.02 4.09 -0.12
N VAL A 50 -2.61 4.97 -1.02
CA VAL A 50 -2.08 6.28 -0.67
C VAL A 50 -3.06 7.35 -1.11
N THR A 51 -3.30 8.35 -0.26
CA THR A 51 -4.16 9.49 -0.57
C THR A 51 -3.39 10.77 -0.37
N ASN A 52 -3.75 11.81 -1.12
CA ASN A 52 -3.17 13.13 -0.88
C ASN A 52 -3.97 13.96 0.12
N THR A 53 -5.09 13.43 0.59
CA THR A 53 -5.93 14.13 1.54
C THR A 53 -5.46 13.89 2.96
N ASN A 54 -5.14 14.95 3.68
CA ASN A 54 -4.78 14.83 5.09
C ASN A 54 -6.06 14.79 5.92
N ARG A 55 -6.41 13.61 6.39
CA ARG A 55 -7.60 13.43 7.21
C ARG A 55 -7.30 13.52 8.70
N ASN A 56 -6.05 13.65 9.03
CA ASN A 56 -5.62 13.85 10.41
C ASN A 56 -6.11 12.77 11.35
N ILE A 57 -6.06 11.52 10.89
CA ILE A 57 -6.45 10.37 11.72
C ILE A 57 -5.22 9.51 11.99
N PRO A 58 -5.21 8.80 13.12
CA PRO A 58 -4.01 8.09 13.56
C PRO A 58 -3.62 6.89 12.69
N PHE A 59 -4.50 6.46 11.80
CA PHE A 59 -4.21 5.31 10.94
C PHE A 59 -3.55 5.71 9.63
N HIS A 60 -3.30 6.98 9.41
CA HIS A 60 -2.62 7.46 8.22
C HIS A 60 -1.18 7.78 8.54
N VAL A 61 -0.28 7.34 7.67
CA VAL A 61 1.15 7.56 7.83
C VAL A 61 1.62 8.52 6.74
N CYS A 62 2.15 9.66 7.15
CA CYS A 62 2.65 10.66 6.21
C CYS A 62 3.89 10.14 5.50
N ILE A 63 3.91 10.25 4.18
CA ILE A 63 5.08 9.89 3.39
C ILE A 63 6.10 11.01 3.54
N PRO A 64 7.37 10.67 3.86
CA PRO A 64 8.36 11.73 4.12
C PRO A 64 8.63 12.58 2.89
N ALA A 65 9.02 13.83 3.14
CA ALA A 65 9.25 14.79 2.08
C ALA A 65 10.38 14.39 1.13
N CYS A 66 11.28 13.53 1.57
CA CYS A 66 12.40 13.10 0.73
C CYS A 66 12.00 12.05 -0.30
N ALA A 67 10.81 11.48 -0.19
CA ALA A 67 10.33 10.51 -1.17
C ALA A 67 9.79 11.24 -2.40
N SER A 68 9.76 10.54 -3.53
CA SER A 68 9.20 11.13 -4.75
C SER A 68 7.69 11.14 -4.72
N LEU A 69 7.06 10.24 -3.98
CA LEU A 69 5.62 10.26 -3.77
C LEU A 69 5.27 11.17 -2.60
N THR A 70 4.11 11.78 -2.67
CA THR A 70 3.57 12.57 -1.56
C THR A 70 2.24 11.99 -1.12
N GLY A 71 1.85 12.28 0.11
CA GLY A 71 0.55 11.88 0.62
C GLY A 71 0.65 11.05 1.88
N TYR A 72 -0.36 10.25 2.09
CA TYR A 72 -0.54 9.50 3.34
C TYR A 72 -0.91 8.07 3.01
N VAL A 73 -0.23 7.12 3.64
CA VAL A 73 -0.57 5.70 3.51
C VAL A 73 -1.77 5.44 4.42
N MET A 74 -2.84 4.92 3.85
CA MET A 74 -4.08 4.65 4.59
C MET A 74 -4.07 3.22 5.08
N VAL A 75 -3.61 3.01 6.31
CA VAL A 75 -3.48 1.66 6.85
C VAL A 75 -4.85 1.00 7.03
N GLU A 76 -5.86 1.78 7.38
CA GLU A 76 -7.21 1.22 7.59
C GLU A 76 -7.86 0.75 6.29
N GLN A 77 -7.27 1.09 5.14
CA GLN A 77 -7.80 0.66 3.85
C GLN A 77 -7.02 -0.52 3.28
N VAL A 78 -6.31 -1.23 4.12
CA VAL A 78 -5.51 -2.37 3.70
C VAL A 78 -6.38 -3.38 2.96
N LYS A 79 -5.84 -3.90 1.86
CA LYS A 79 -6.59 -4.88 1.07
C LYS A 79 -5.63 -5.78 0.32
N SER A 80 -6.14 -6.95 -0.04
CA SER A 80 -5.42 -7.89 -0.87
C SER A 80 -5.84 -7.68 -2.32
N ILE A 81 -4.89 -7.66 -3.23
CA ILE A 81 -5.17 -7.45 -4.64
C ILE A 81 -4.44 -8.51 -5.48
N ASP A 82 -5.05 -8.83 -6.61
CA ASP A 82 -4.42 -9.67 -7.63
C ASP A 82 -3.55 -8.74 -8.47
N TYR A 83 -2.25 -8.73 -8.17
CA TYR A 83 -1.38 -7.74 -8.77
C TYR A 83 -1.17 -7.96 -10.27
N LYS A 84 -1.38 -9.18 -10.76
CA LYS A 84 -1.17 -9.42 -12.17
C LYS A 84 -2.22 -8.75 -13.04
N SER A 85 -3.44 -8.63 -12.54
CA SER A 85 -4.52 -8.03 -13.32
C SER A 85 -4.65 -6.53 -13.08
N ARG A 86 -3.84 -5.94 -12.22
CA ARG A 86 -3.96 -4.53 -11.84
C ARG A 86 -2.94 -3.62 -12.50
N LYS A 87 -2.14 -4.15 -13.41
CA LYS A 87 -1.17 -3.35 -14.17
C LYS A 87 -0.24 -2.58 -13.24
N ILE A 88 0.37 -3.29 -12.32
CA ILE A 88 1.23 -2.65 -11.33
C ILE A 88 2.48 -2.07 -11.98
N LYS A 89 2.96 -0.98 -11.42
CA LYS A 89 4.19 -0.33 -11.83
C LYS A 89 4.96 0.08 -10.59
N PHE A 90 6.21 -0.30 -10.51
CA PHE A 90 7.08 0.08 -9.40
C PHE A 90 7.40 1.56 -9.46
N VAL A 91 7.34 2.24 -8.32
CA VAL A 91 7.71 3.65 -8.23
C VAL A 91 9.03 3.80 -7.50
N GLU A 92 9.07 3.37 -6.26
CA GLU A 92 10.28 3.47 -5.44
C GLU A 92 10.11 2.64 -4.19
N LYS A 93 11.20 2.36 -3.52
CA LYS A 93 11.19 1.65 -2.26
C LYS A 93 10.92 2.64 -1.12
N ALA A 94 9.97 2.34 -0.26
CA ALA A 94 9.75 3.16 0.93
C ALA A 94 10.91 2.99 1.88
N ASN A 95 11.19 4.02 2.69
CA ASN A 95 12.25 3.85 3.68
C ASN A 95 11.77 2.94 4.81
N ASP A 96 12.74 2.39 5.55
CA ASP A 96 12.43 1.39 6.58
C ASP A 96 11.54 1.94 7.68
N HIS A 97 11.72 3.21 8.02
CA HIS A 97 10.91 3.83 9.07
C HIS A 97 9.43 3.88 8.67
N THR A 98 9.15 4.25 7.43
CA THR A 98 7.78 4.31 6.93
C THR A 98 7.14 2.92 6.96
N VAL A 99 7.86 1.91 6.47
CA VAL A 99 7.35 0.55 6.46
C VAL A 99 7.08 0.07 7.88
N SER A 100 8.02 0.32 8.77
CA SER A 100 7.90 -0.09 10.17
C SER A 100 6.70 0.56 10.84
N GLU A 101 6.48 1.84 10.58
CA GLU A 101 5.35 2.56 11.14
C GLU A 101 4.01 2.01 10.63
N VAL A 102 3.92 1.75 9.34
CA VAL A 102 2.71 1.20 8.74
C VAL A 102 2.42 -0.20 9.32
N LEU A 103 3.44 -1.04 9.39
CA LEU A 103 3.28 -2.39 9.93
C LEU A 103 2.92 -2.36 11.40
N GLY A 104 3.48 -1.42 12.17
CA GLY A 104 3.15 -1.26 13.57
C GLY A 104 1.69 -0.91 13.79
N ILE A 105 1.16 0.00 12.98
CA ILE A 105 -0.25 0.37 13.06
C ILE A 105 -1.13 -0.81 12.67
N LEU A 106 -0.76 -1.52 11.60
CA LEU A 106 -1.52 -2.67 11.15
C LEU A 106 -1.56 -3.74 12.23
N ASP A 107 -0.42 -4.00 12.85
CA ASP A 107 -0.32 -4.94 13.95
C ASP A 107 -1.24 -4.54 15.10
N ALA A 108 -1.24 -3.27 15.46
CA ALA A 108 -2.09 -2.77 16.53
C ALA A 108 -3.57 -2.94 16.21
N CYS A 109 -3.95 -2.77 14.95
CA CYS A 109 -5.34 -2.92 14.54
C CYS A 109 -5.81 -4.37 14.58
N ILE A 110 -4.89 -5.32 14.44
CA ILE A 110 -5.26 -6.73 14.32
C ILE A 110 -5.04 -7.47 15.63
N TYR A 111 -3.93 -7.23 16.28
CA TYR A 111 -3.51 -8.01 17.44
C TYR A 111 -3.90 -7.41 18.77
N GLN A 112 -3.79 -6.12 18.91
CA GLN A 112 -3.98 -5.50 20.22
C GLN A 112 -5.47 -5.39 20.52
N GLU A 113 -5.84 -5.74 21.73
CA GLU A 113 -7.23 -5.64 22.15
C GLU A 113 -7.37 -4.49 23.12
N ALA A 114 -8.50 -3.81 23.00
CA ALA A 114 -8.81 -2.73 23.94
C ALA A 114 -9.24 -3.32 25.26
N HIS A 115 -8.86 -2.69 26.33
CA HIS A 115 -9.22 -3.11 27.66
C HIS A 115 -10.00 -2.03 28.37
#